data_8ccde7d48e39b009d469537e97e690d6
#
_entry.id   8ccde7d48e39b009d469537e97e690d6
#
_cell.length_a   1.000
_cell.length_b   1.000
_cell.length_c   1.000
_cell.angle_alpha   90.00
_cell.angle_beta   90.00
_cell.angle_gamma   90.00
#
_symmetry.space_group_name_H-M   'P 1'
#
loop_
_entity.id
_entity.type
_entity.pdbx_description
1 polymer ?
#
loop_
_entity_poly.entity_id
_entity_poly.type
_entity_poly.pdbx_seq_one_letter_code
_entity_poly.pdbx_strand_id
1 'polypeptide(L)'
;IRGFIKNRKKYKADKKERIDLYRLYLKDKVKELTRLEREQKEGMHYHFPTILELTDLVESYNHRIYEKTPLHFDFLYYRLGLGKIPTSYDLKYGQQERSGKKDALEEEGYALYSRHKKIPDMPIPANLSHGPVGYIGPRNLVLEQLQLLVMQLATFHSYHDVQFITILPEEEKEQWSWMRWLPHAKLQELNVRGFVYNQRTRDQVLNSLNQILKLRRSQKEEASHK
;
A
#
# COMPACT_ATOMS: atom_id res chain seq x y z
N ILE A 1 37.88 8.83 -55.24
CA ILE A 1 38.38 9.06 -53.85
C ILE A 1 37.65 10.21 -53.17
N ARG A 2 37.48 11.41 -53.78
CA ARG A 2 36.76 12.56 -53.19
C ARG A 2 35.31 12.25 -52.80
N GLY A 3 34.53 11.53 -53.58
CA GLY A 3 33.15 11.12 -53.29
C GLY A 3 33.04 10.20 -52.09
N PHE A 4 33.97 9.26 -51.92
CA PHE A 4 34.00 8.32 -50.80
C PHE A 4 34.27 9.03 -49.44
N ILE A 5 35.21 10.01 -49.46
CA ILE A 5 35.53 10.81 -48.27
C ILE A 5 34.33 11.69 -47.84
N LYS A 6 33.63 12.28 -48.85
CA LYS A 6 32.41 13.09 -48.58
C LYS A 6 31.30 12.26 -47.99
N ASN A 7 31.03 11.07 -48.55
CA ASN A 7 29.99 10.15 -48.03
C ASN A 7 30.34 9.65 -46.62
N ARG A 8 31.59 9.35 -46.33
CA ARG A 8 32.05 8.94 -44.98
C ARG A 8 31.90 10.05 -43.96
N LYS A 9 32.18 11.30 -44.34
CA LYS A 9 31.96 12.46 -43.45
C LYS A 9 30.48 12.68 -43.19
N LYS A 10 29.62 12.59 -44.22
CA LYS A 10 28.16 12.69 -44.11
C LYS A 10 27.61 11.60 -43.19
N TYR A 11 27.99 10.34 -43.41
CA TYR A 11 27.57 9.22 -42.54
C TYR A 11 27.94 9.42 -41.06
N LYS A 12 29.15 9.92 -40.79
CA LYS A 12 29.56 10.20 -39.41
C LYS A 12 28.76 11.35 -38.78
N ALA A 13 28.42 12.39 -39.54
CA ALA A 13 27.60 13.49 -39.11
C ALA A 13 26.16 13.02 -38.78
N ASP A 14 25.54 12.30 -39.72
CA ASP A 14 24.18 11.76 -39.56
C ASP A 14 24.10 10.76 -38.40
N LYS A 15 25.16 9.95 -38.18
CA LYS A 15 25.22 9.04 -37.03
C LYS A 15 25.31 9.82 -35.71
N LYS A 16 26.14 10.86 -35.66
CA LYS A 16 26.26 11.69 -34.48
C LYS A 16 24.95 12.41 -34.13
N GLU A 17 24.31 12.99 -35.15
CA GLU A 17 23.01 13.66 -34.98
C GLU A 17 21.96 12.71 -34.41
N ARG A 18 21.85 11.46 -34.92
CA ARG A 18 20.93 10.46 -34.36
C ARG A 18 21.22 10.09 -32.90
N ILE A 19 22.50 9.99 -32.55
CA ILE A 19 22.90 9.75 -31.14
C ILE A 19 22.48 10.88 -30.27
N ASP A 20 22.74 12.12 -30.69
CA ASP A 20 22.41 13.32 -29.93
C ASP A 20 20.88 13.48 -29.77
N LEU A 21 20.12 13.23 -30.82
CA LEU A 21 18.65 13.24 -30.77
C LEU A 21 18.09 12.14 -29.86
N TYR A 22 18.65 10.93 -29.89
CA TYR A 22 18.23 9.86 -29.01
C TYR A 22 18.52 10.16 -27.53
N ARG A 23 19.68 10.73 -27.23
CA ARG A 23 20.03 11.16 -25.87
C ARG A 23 19.15 12.31 -25.38
N LEU A 24 18.77 13.23 -26.27
CA LEU A 24 17.81 14.27 -25.95
C LEU A 24 16.44 13.66 -25.61
N TYR A 25 15.97 12.71 -26.43
CA TYR A 25 14.76 11.94 -26.15
C TYR A 25 14.82 11.23 -24.78
N LEU A 26 15.92 10.52 -24.46
CA LEU A 26 16.08 9.87 -23.16
C LEU A 26 16.05 10.89 -22.02
N LYS A 27 16.68 12.06 -22.20
CA LYS A 27 16.65 13.14 -21.18
C LYS A 27 15.25 13.66 -20.92
N ASP A 28 14.42 13.79 -21.95
CA ASP A 28 13.04 14.21 -21.78
C ASP A 28 12.20 13.10 -21.15
N LYS A 29 12.45 11.83 -21.50
CA LYS A 29 11.82 10.68 -20.83
C LYS A 29 12.19 10.59 -19.34
N VAL A 30 13.44 10.88 -18.96
CA VAL A 30 13.83 10.95 -17.53
C VAL A 30 12.97 11.95 -16.78
N LYS A 31 12.76 13.16 -17.34
CA LYS A 31 11.92 14.19 -16.69
C LYS A 31 10.47 13.72 -16.52
N GLU A 32 9.90 13.13 -17.57
CA GLU A 32 8.55 12.58 -17.56
C GLU A 32 8.39 11.47 -16.50
N LEU A 33 9.29 10.49 -16.51
CA LEU A 33 9.28 9.37 -15.56
C LEU A 33 9.48 9.84 -14.12
N THR A 34 10.41 10.78 -13.89
CA THR A 34 10.63 11.37 -12.55
C THR A 34 9.38 12.08 -12.03
N ARG A 35 8.64 12.78 -12.92
CA ARG A 35 7.36 13.41 -12.55
C ARG A 35 6.32 12.35 -12.16
N LEU A 36 6.15 11.32 -12.99
CA LEU A 36 5.19 10.22 -12.72
C LEU A 36 5.53 9.44 -11.45
N GLU A 37 6.82 9.17 -11.20
CA GLU A 37 7.26 8.55 -9.93
C GLU A 37 6.91 9.42 -8.72
N ARG A 38 7.13 10.72 -8.81
CA ARG A 38 6.78 11.64 -7.73
C ARG A 38 5.28 11.65 -7.48
N GLU A 39 4.45 11.76 -8.52
CA GLU A 39 3.00 11.74 -8.41
C GLU A 39 2.50 10.43 -7.79
N GLN A 40 3.03 9.28 -8.22
CA GLN A 40 2.69 7.99 -7.62
C GLN A 40 3.12 7.92 -6.15
N LYS A 41 4.31 8.43 -5.83
CA LYS A 41 4.83 8.45 -4.46
C LYS A 41 3.98 9.32 -3.54
N GLU A 42 3.65 10.53 -3.97
CA GLU A 42 2.77 11.45 -3.24
C GLU A 42 1.39 10.82 -2.99
N GLY A 43 0.77 10.24 -4.02
CA GLY A 43 -0.50 9.55 -3.89
C GLY A 43 -0.46 8.36 -2.92
N MET A 44 0.57 7.53 -3.01
CA MET A 44 0.73 6.39 -2.10
C MET A 44 0.97 6.82 -0.64
N HIS A 45 1.78 7.84 -0.39
CA HIS A 45 1.98 8.37 0.96
C HIS A 45 0.73 9.06 1.50
N TYR A 46 -0.06 9.70 0.64
CA TYR A 46 -1.35 10.24 1.04
C TYR A 46 -2.31 9.15 1.53
N HIS A 47 -2.48 8.06 0.78
CA HIS A 47 -3.37 6.95 1.16
C HIS A 47 -2.82 6.09 2.32
N PHE A 48 -1.50 6.02 2.47
CA PHE A 48 -0.80 5.17 3.44
C PHE A 48 0.26 5.97 4.21
N PRO A 49 -0.16 6.92 5.05
CA PRO A 49 0.74 7.81 5.76
C PRO A 49 1.63 7.08 6.78
N THR A 50 2.64 7.76 7.25
CA THR A 50 3.50 7.34 8.36
C THR A 50 2.75 7.41 9.70
N ILE A 51 3.32 6.81 10.75
CA ILE A 51 2.75 6.92 12.10
C ILE A 51 2.71 8.38 12.59
N LEU A 52 3.71 9.19 12.26
CA LEU A 52 3.74 10.60 12.63
C LEU A 52 2.61 11.37 11.96
N GLU A 53 2.42 11.18 10.65
CA GLU A 53 1.31 11.78 9.91
C GLU A 53 -0.05 11.31 10.42
N LEU A 54 -0.19 10.04 10.85
CA LEU A 54 -1.42 9.55 11.51
C LEU A 54 -1.67 10.27 12.82
N THR A 55 -0.63 10.48 13.62
CA THR A 55 -0.74 11.20 14.89
C THR A 55 -1.19 12.64 14.64
N ASP A 56 -0.56 13.34 13.71
CA ASP A 56 -0.94 14.69 13.31
C ASP A 56 -2.39 14.79 12.80
N LEU A 57 -2.84 13.79 12.03
CA LEU A 57 -4.23 13.70 11.58
C LEU A 57 -5.23 13.63 12.74
N VAL A 58 -4.90 12.82 13.75
CA VAL A 58 -5.78 12.64 14.92
C VAL A 58 -5.75 13.87 15.82
N GLU A 59 -4.56 14.42 16.14
CA GLU A 59 -4.39 15.58 16.99
C GLU A 59 -5.03 16.85 16.40
N SER A 60 -4.96 17.00 15.07
CA SER A 60 -5.57 18.14 14.37
C SER A 60 -7.06 17.97 14.07
N TYR A 61 -7.70 16.86 14.48
CA TYR A 61 -9.08 16.54 14.12
C TYR A 61 -9.34 16.64 12.62
N ASN A 62 -8.43 16.09 11.83
CA ASN A 62 -8.47 16.21 10.38
C ASN A 62 -9.72 15.55 9.78
N HIS A 63 -10.24 16.12 8.70
CA HIS A 63 -11.40 15.59 7.97
C HIS A 63 -11.21 14.19 7.39
N ARG A 64 -9.96 13.69 7.32
CA ARG A 64 -9.63 12.34 6.87
C ARG A 64 -9.91 11.24 7.91
N ILE A 65 -10.22 11.62 9.15
CA ILE A 65 -10.68 10.65 10.15
C ILE A 65 -11.98 10.02 9.65
N TYR A 66 -11.98 8.67 9.57
CA TYR A 66 -13.08 7.86 9.05
C TYR A 66 -13.41 8.08 7.55
N GLU A 67 -12.41 8.51 6.76
CA GLU A 67 -12.60 8.74 5.33
C GLU A 67 -12.86 7.46 4.52
N LYS A 68 -12.35 6.30 4.98
CA LYS A 68 -12.44 5.03 4.23
C LYS A 68 -13.70 4.26 4.61
N THR A 69 -14.67 4.29 3.70
CA THR A 69 -15.94 3.56 3.84
C THR A 69 -15.95 2.28 3.00
N PRO A 70 -16.89 1.33 3.22
CA PRO A 70 -17.00 0.11 2.41
C PRO A 70 -17.16 0.33 0.90
N LEU A 71 -17.49 1.56 0.46
CA LEU A 71 -17.62 1.92 -0.95
C LEU A 71 -16.29 2.36 -1.58
N HIS A 72 -15.27 2.63 -0.79
CA HIS A 72 -13.97 3.09 -1.29
C HIS A 72 -13.09 1.88 -1.66
N PHE A 73 -12.29 2.05 -2.74
CA PHE A 73 -11.39 1.01 -3.24
C PHE A 73 -10.32 0.60 -2.22
N ASP A 74 -9.97 1.51 -1.31
CA ASP A 74 -8.94 1.32 -0.28
C ASP A 74 -9.52 0.97 1.11
N PHE A 75 -10.78 0.52 1.16
CA PHE A 75 -11.39 0.00 2.37
C PHE A 75 -10.65 -1.24 2.87
N LEU A 76 -10.32 -1.28 4.16
CA LEU A 76 -9.51 -2.32 4.82
C LEU A 76 -8.08 -2.45 4.31
N TYR A 77 -7.61 -1.50 3.49
CA TYR A 77 -6.19 -1.40 3.18
C TYR A 77 -5.43 -0.69 4.29
N TYR A 78 -4.22 -1.18 4.56
CA TYR A 78 -3.30 -0.62 5.53
C TYR A 78 -1.86 -0.78 5.06
N ARG A 79 -0.94 -0.02 5.63
CA ARG A 79 0.48 -0.04 5.31
C ARG A 79 1.21 -1.09 6.16
N LEU A 80 1.93 -2.00 5.52
CA LEU A 80 2.84 -2.95 6.17
C LEU A 80 4.20 -2.34 6.48
N GLY A 81 4.70 -1.47 5.61
CA GLY A 81 6.04 -0.91 5.71
C GLY A 81 6.42 -0.15 4.45
N LEU A 82 7.72 -0.02 4.20
CA LEU A 82 8.28 0.56 2.99
C LEU A 82 8.99 -0.50 2.15
N GLY A 83 8.93 -0.35 0.84
CA GLY A 83 9.61 -1.25 -0.08
C GLY A 83 9.67 -0.72 -1.50
N LYS A 84 10.05 -1.61 -2.43
CA LYS A 84 10.09 -1.31 -3.86
C LYS A 84 8.80 -1.79 -4.51
N ILE A 85 8.00 -0.87 -5.03
CA ILE A 85 6.74 -1.17 -5.72
C ILE A 85 6.89 -0.93 -7.22
N PRO A 86 6.29 -1.76 -8.08
CA PRO A 86 6.21 -1.49 -9.51
C PRO A 86 5.55 -0.15 -9.78
N THR A 87 5.93 0.47 -10.88
CA THR A 87 5.26 1.69 -11.36
C THR A 87 3.81 1.38 -11.77
N SER A 88 2.90 2.32 -11.53
CA SER A 88 1.50 2.20 -11.94
C SER A 88 1.29 2.47 -13.43
N TYR A 89 2.24 3.11 -14.07
CA TYR A 89 2.23 3.37 -15.51
C TYR A 89 2.92 2.25 -16.29
N ASP A 90 2.45 2.01 -17.52
CA ASP A 90 2.99 0.96 -18.40
C ASP A 90 4.31 1.41 -19.01
N LEU A 91 5.42 0.94 -18.44
CA LEU A 91 6.77 1.21 -18.95
C LEU A 91 7.21 0.06 -19.84
N LYS A 92 7.19 0.31 -21.17
CA LYS A 92 7.63 -0.67 -22.18
C LYS A 92 9.02 -0.32 -22.71
N TYR A 93 9.87 -1.33 -22.79
CA TYR A 93 11.16 -1.24 -23.45
C TYR A 93 11.23 -2.35 -24.51
N GLY A 94 11.26 -1.93 -25.79
CA GLY A 94 11.39 -2.87 -26.91
C GLY A 94 12.84 -3.32 -27.04
N GLN A 95 13.18 -4.49 -26.52
CA GLN A 95 14.44 -5.15 -26.79
C GLN A 95 14.39 -5.78 -28.20
N GLN A 96 15.20 -5.28 -29.15
CA GLN A 96 15.41 -6.00 -30.41
C GLN A 96 16.40 -7.13 -30.12
N GLU A 97 15.97 -8.37 -30.33
CA GLU A 97 16.87 -9.53 -30.36
C GLU A 97 17.77 -9.44 -31.59
N ARG A 98 18.86 -8.70 -31.48
CA ARG A 98 19.94 -8.75 -32.45
C ARG A 98 21.07 -9.60 -31.90
N SER A 99 21.45 -10.65 -32.62
CA SER A 99 22.66 -11.43 -32.33
C SER A 99 23.88 -10.55 -32.60
N GLY A 100 24.43 -9.93 -31.56
CA GLY A 100 25.60 -9.07 -31.64
C GLY A 100 25.89 -8.32 -30.35
N LYS A 101 27.01 -7.59 -30.30
CA LYS A 101 27.33 -6.69 -29.16
C LYS A 101 26.22 -5.66 -29.01
N LYS A 102 25.71 -5.52 -27.76
CA LYS A 102 24.74 -4.47 -27.40
C LYS A 102 25.32 -3.10 -27.79
N ASP A 103 24.54 -2.27 -28.46
CA ASP A 103 24.90 -0.88 -28.73
C ASP A 103 24.87 -0.09 -27.42
N ALA A 104 25.83 0.82 -27.24
CA ALA A 104 25.90 1.70 -26.07
C ALA A 104 24.58 2.48 -25.84
N LEU A 105 23.86 2.82 -26.91
CA LEU A 105 22.56 3.49 -26.82
C LEU A 105 21.45 2.56 -26.30
N GLU A 106 21.48 1.28 -26.68
CA GLU A 106 20.56 0.27 -26.12
C GLU A 106 20.81 0.06 -24.62
N GLU A 107 22.08 0.09 -24.20
CA GLU A 107 22.45 0.01 -22.79
C GLU A 107 21.96 1.24 -21.99
N GLU A 108 22.11 2.46 -22.55
CA GLU A 108 21.59 3.69 -21.96
C GLU A 108 20.05 3.62 -21.79
N GLY A 109 19.33 3.17 -22.82
CA GLY A 109 17.88 3.00 -22.78
C GLY A 109 17.42 1.91 -21.78
N TYR A 110 18.12 0.78 -21.75
CA TYR A 110 17.83 -0.31 -20.81
C TYR A 110 18.12 0.08 -19.36
N ALA A 111 19.19 0.83 -19.12
CA ALA A 111 19.51 1.35 -17.79
C ALA A 111 18.41 2.29 -17.27
N LEU A 112 17.88 3.17 -18.14
CA LEU A 112 16.76 4.03 -17.83
C LEU A 112 15.50 3.20 -17.48
N TYR A 113 15.13 2.24 -18.31
CA TYR A 113 14.00 1.32 -18.06
C TYR A 113 14.15 0.59 -16.73
N SER A 114 15.32 -0.02 -16.48
CA SER A 114 15.57 -0.81 -15.28
C SER A 114 15.51 0.03 -14.01
N ARG A 115 15.98 1.29 -14.07
CA ARG A 115 15.94 2.25 -12.96
C ARG A 115 14.51 2.63 -12.59
N HIS A 116 13.65 2.86 -13.59
CA HIS A 116 12.29 3.37 -13.40
C HIS A 116 11.21 2.29 -13.37
N LYS A 117 11.58 1.00 -13.46
CA LYS A 117 10.63 -0.12 -13.39
C LYS A 117 10.01 -0.30 -12.00
N LYS A 118 10.73 0.08 -10.95
CA LYS A 118 10.29 0.00 -9.55
C LYS A 118 10.70 1.26 -8.81
N ILE A 119 9.80 1.78 -8.02
CA ILE A 119 10.01 2.96 -7.17
C ILE A 119 10.40 2.49 -5.76
N PRO A 120 11.54 2.95 -5.23
CA PRO A 120 11.95 2.63 -3.85
C PRO A 120 11.18 3.46 -2.82
N ASP A 121 11.24 3.02 -1.56
CA ASP A 121 10.69 3.73 -0.40
C ASP A 121 9.21 4.06 -0.52
N MET A 122 8.46 3.13 -1.12
CA MET A 122 7.02 3.21 -1.28
C MET A 122 6.30 2.46 -0.17
N PRO A 123 5.17 2.97 0.35
CA PRO A 123 4.30 2.20 1.22
C PRO A 123 3.87 0.89 0.56
N ILE A 124 4.02 -0.23 1.27
CA ILE A 124 3.52 -1.53 0.84
C ILE A 124 2.13 -1.72 1.44
N PRO A 125 1.05 -1.69 0.63
CA PRO A 125 -0.30 -1.89 1.12
C PRO A 125 -0.60 -3.38 1.28
N ALA A 126 -1.43 -3.71 2.28
CA ALA A 126 -2.11 -5.00 2.40
C ALA A 126 -3.60 -4.76 2.64
N ASN A 127 -4.43 -5.75 2.31
CA ASN A 127 -5.87 -5.65 2.46
C ASN A 127 -6.41 -6.83 3.28
N LEU A 128 -7.10 -6.54 4.38
CA LEU A 128 -7.71 -7.56 5.24
C LEU A 128 -8.91 -8.27 4.60
N SER A 129 -9.55 -7.70 3.59
CA SER A 129 -10.66 -8.35 2.88
C SER A 129 -10.22 -9.56 2.05
N HIS A 130 -8.92 -9.67 1.73
CA HIS A 130 -8.39 -10.78 0.93
C HIS A 130 -8.18 -12.08 1.74
N GLY A 131 -8.33 -12.02 3.06
CA GLY A 131 -8.21 -13.17 3.93
C GLY A 131 -7.36 -12.91 5.17
N PRO A 132 -7.06 -13.97 5.93
CA PRO A 132 -6.26 -13.85 7.15
C PRO A 132 -4.81 -13.43 6.83
N VAL A 133 -4.25 -12.58 7.70
CA VAL A 133 -2.86 -12.13 7.62
C VAL A 133 -2.10 -12.62 8.83
N GLY A 134 -0.97 -13.28 8.63
CA GLY A 134 -0.06 -13.76 9.68
C GLY A 134 1.21 -12.93 9.75
N TYR A 135 1.60 -12.49 10.96
CA TYR A 135 2.88 -11.84 11.21
C TYR A 135 3.83 -12.81 11.90
N ILE A 136 4.99 -13.04 11.31
CA ILE A 136 6.02 -13.94 11.82
C ILE A 136 7.33 -13.17 11.98
N GLY A 137 7.88 -13.17 13.18
CA GLY A 137 9.11 -12.45 13.49
C GLY A 137 9.39 -12.32 14.98
N PRO A 138 10.38 -11.52 15.38
CA PRO A 138 10.65 -11.18 16.78
C PRO A 138 9.39 -10.56 17.41
N ARG A 139 9.06 -10.99 18.65
CA ARG A 139 7.81 -10.66 19.32
C ARG A 139 7.54 -9.16 19.39
N ASN A 140 8.54 -8.38 19.76
CA ASN A 140 8.42 -6.92 19.86
C ASN A 140 8.02 -6.28 18.52
N LEU A 141 8.65 -6.69 17.41
CA LEU A 141 8.34 -6.17 16.07
C LEU A 141 6.94 -6.58 15.60
N VAL A 142 6.52 -7.81 15.92
CA VAL A 142 5.15 -8.26 15.61
C VAL A 142 4.12 -7.42 16.38
N LEU A 143 4.36 -7.14 17.66
CA LEU A 143 3.47 -6.31 18.46
C LEU A 143 3.39 -4.87 17.94
N GLU A 144 4.52 -4.26 17.58
CA GLU A 144 4.57 -2.93 16.97
C GLU A 144 3.77 -2.88 15.66
N GLN A 145 3.90 -3.90 14.80
CA GLN A 145 3.16 -4.00 13.55
C GLN A 145 1.65 -4.16 13.76
N LEU A 146 1.23 -4.95 14.76
CA LEU A 146 -0.18 -5.09 15.12
C LEU A 146 -0.75 -3.80 15.71
N GLN A 147 0.00 -3.08 16.52
CA GLN A 147 -0.40 -1.77 17.04
C GLN A 147 -0.56 -0.76 15.91
N LEU A 148 0.41 -0.71 14.98
CA LEU A 148 0.34 0.15 13.80
C LEU A 148 -0.88 -0.18 12.92
N LEU A 149 -1.17 -1.47 12.71
CA LEU A 149 -2.36 -1.93 12.00
C LEU A 149 -3.63 -1.37 12.65
N VAL A 150 -3.78 -1.56 13.96
CA VAL A 150 -4.96 -1.09 14.71
C VAL A 150 -5.09 0.42 14.61
N MET A 151 -4.00 1.17 14.78
CA MET A 151 -4.02 2.64 14.67
C MET A 151 -4.44 3.13 13.31
N GLN A 152 -3.92 2.54 12.24
CA GLN A 152 -4.31 2.88 10.87
C GLN A 152 -5.81 2.60 10.62
N LEU A 153 -6.29 1.43 11.01
CA LEU A 153 -7.69 1.07 10.81
C LEU A 153 -8.61 1.95 11.66
N ALA A 154 -8.25 2.24 12.91
CA ALA A 154 -9.04 3.08 13.80
C ALA A 154 -9.09 4.55 13.34
N THR A 155 -8.03 5.04 12.68
CA THR A 155 -8.01 6.42 12.17
C THR A 155 -8.87 6.56 10.92
N PHE A 156 -8.76 5.64 9.97
CA PHE A 156 -9.36 5.80 8.66
C PHE A 156 -10.74 5.15 8.50
N HIS A 157 -11.14 4.22 9.36
CA HIS A 157 -12.42 3.52 9.27
C HIS A 157 -13.32 3.86 10.44
N SER A 158 -14.60 4.04 10.16
CA SER A 158 -15.59 4.23 11.20
C SER A 158 -15.75 2.97 12.06
N TYR A 159 -15.99 3.15 13.36
CA TYR A 159 -16.33 2.07 14.28
C TYR A 159 -17.71 1.43 13.98
N HIS A 160 -18.51 2.01 13.10
CA HIS A 160 -19.71 1.40 12.55
C HIS A 160 -19.40 0.38 11.47
N ASP A 161 -18.30 0.58 10.72
CA ASP A 161 -17.90 -0.28 9.61
C ASP A 161 -16.89 -1.35 10.05
N VAL A 162 -16.00 -1.00 11.00
CA VAL A 162 -14.93 -1.88 11.48
C VAL A 162 -14.95 -1.98 12.99
N GLN A 163 -15.01 -3.19 13.50
CA GLN A 163 -14.95 -3.50 14.93
C GLN A 163 -13.78 -4.42 15.22
N PHE A 164 -13.13 -4.20 16.38
CA PHE A 164 -11.99 -5.01 16.81
C PHE A 164 -12.38 -6.01 17.88
N ILE A 165 -12.00 -7.25 17.68
CA ILE A 165 -12.00 -8.29 18.70
C ILE A 165 -10.55 -8.75 18.90
N THR A 166 -10.01 -8.48 20.07
CA THR A 166 -8.63 -8.79 20.42
C THR A 166 -8.60 -10.01 21.33
N ILE A 167 -7.88 -11.03 20.94
CA ILE A 167 -7.68 -12.26 21.71
C ILE A 167 -6.20 -12.35 22.03
N LEU A 168 -5.86 -12.33 23.32
CA LEU A 168 -4.48 -12.29 23.79
C LEU A 168 -4.33 -13.07 25.12
N PRO A 169 -3.12 -13.50 25.47
CA PRO A 169 -2.84 -14.08 26.76
C PRO A 169 -2.97 -13.04 27.87
N GLU A 170 -3.30 -13.49 29.08
CA GLU A 170 -3.60 -12.59 30.22
C GLU A 170 -2.39 -11.71 30.60
N GLU A 171 -1.17 -12.22 30.40
CA GLU A 171 0.07 -11.51 30.67
C GLU A 171 0.27 -10.27 29.78
N GLU A 172 -0.34 -10.23 28.61
CA GLU A 172 -0.26 -9.11 27.66
C GLU A 172 -1.40 -8.09 27.81
N LYS A 173 -2.34 -8.32 28.72
CA LYS A 173 -3.52 -7.48 28.92
C LYS A 173 -3.17 -6.01 29.12
N GLU A 174 -2.18 -5.70 29.92
CA GLU A 174 -1.79 -4.31 30.23
C GLU A 174 -1.20 -3.62 28.99
N GLN A 175 -0.41 -4.31 28.19
CA GLN A 175 0.18 -3.78 26.95
C GLN A 175 -0.87 -3.38 25.91
N TRP A 176 -2.01 -4.07 25.89
CA TRP A 176 -3.11 -3.82 24.97
C TRP A 176 -4.28 -3.06 25.59
N SER A 177 -4.17 -2.68 26.87
CA SER A 177 -5.27 -2.04 27.64
C SER A 177 -5.75 -0.71 27.03
N TRP A 178 -4.91 -0.02 26.28
CA TRP A 178 -5.24 1.22 25.57
C TRP A 178 -6.34 1.03 24.52
N MET A 179 -6.47 -0.14 23.91
CA MET A 179 -7.52 -0.43 22.90
C MET A 179 -8.93 -0.26 23.48
N ARG A 180 -9.11 -0.39 24.78
CA ARG A 180 -10.42 -0.18 25.43
C ARG A 180 -10.98 1.23 25.24
N TRP A 181 -10.12 2.19 24.92
CA TRP A 181 -10.54 3.56 24.67
C TRP A 181 -10.99 3.79 23.23
N LEU A 182 -10.65 2.88 22.31
CA LEU A 182 -11.12 2.95 20.94
C LEU A 182 -12.60 2.57 20.86
N PRO A 183 -13.45 3.38 20.21
CA PRO A 183 -14.85 3.02 19.97
C PRO A 183 -14.99 1.72 19.18
N HIS A 184 -14.04 1.39 18.31
CA HIS A 184 -13.95 0.16 17.53
C HIS A 184 -13.86 -1.12 18.38
N ALA A 185 -13.31 -1.05 19.59
CA ALA A 185 -13.22 -2.18 20.51
C ALA A 185 -14.53 -2.45 21.25
N LYS A 186 -15.59 -1.67 21.01
CA LYS A 186 -16.91 -1.87 21.59
C LYS A 186 -17.84 -2.53 20.58
N LEU A 187 -18.35 -3.70 20.89
CA LEU A 187 -19.42 -4.35 20.11
C LEU A 187 -20.73 -3.59 20.39
N GLN A 188 -21.08 -2.67 19.49
CA GLN A 188 -22.10 -1.65 19.70
C GLN A 188 -23.49 -2.24 20.01
N GLU A 189 -23.86 -3.31 19.30
CA GLU A 189 -25.17 -3.96 19.41
C GLU A 189 -25.42 -4.60 20.78
N LEU A 190 -24.36 -4.97 21.51
CA LEU A 190 -24.46 -5.73 22.77
C LEU A 190 -23.77 -5.08 23.97
N ASN A 191 -23.25 -3.88 23.80
CA ASN A 191 -22.53 -3.11 24.82
C ASN A 191 -21.40 -3.91 25.51
N VAL A 192 -20.74 -4.82 24.75
CA VAL A 192 -19.64 -5.66 25.20
C VAL A 192 -18.34 -5.17 24.57
N ARG A 193 -17.24 -5.21 25.32
CA ARG A 193 -15.92 -4.92 24.75
C ARG A 193 -15.32 -6.17 24.11
N GLY A 194 -14.78 -5.99 22.91
CA GLY A 194 -14.12 -7.04 22.12
C GLY A 194 -12.72 -7.39 22.67
N PHE A 195 -12.60 -7.68 23.97
CA PHE A 195 -11.31 -7.92 24.61
C PHE A 195 -11.34 -9.26 25.35
N VAL A 196 -10.59 -10.24 24.85
CA VAL A 196 -10.55 -11.62 25.35
C VAL A 196 -9.16 -11.94 25.87
N TYR A 197 -9.01 -12.10 27.18
CA TYR A 197 -7.74 -12.44 27.83
C TYR A 197 -7.89 -13.52 28.92
N ASN A 198 -9.11 -13.94 29.25
CA ASN A 198 -9.37 -15.06 30.15
C ASN A 198 -10.68 -15.77 29.78
N GLN A 199 -10.99 -16.85 30.48
CA GLN A 199 -12.18 -17.68 30.18
C GLN A 199 -13.49 -16.88 30.25
N ARG A 200 -13.65 -16.03 31.23
CA ARG A 200 -14.88 -15.24 31.40
C ARG A 200 -15.10 -14.28 30.26
N THR A 201 -14.07 -13.51 29.86
CA THR A 201 -14.15 -12.59 28.73
C THR A 201 -14.31 -13.31 27.41
N ARG A 202 -13.69 -14.49 27.26
CA ARG A 202 -13.88 -15.37 26.09
C ARG A 202 -15.33 -15.76 25.92
N ASP A 203 -15.94 -16.34 26.96
CA ASP A 203 -17.31 -16.84 26.88
C ASP A 203 -18.31 -15.70 26.63
N GLN A 204 -18.10 -14.54 27.25
CA GLN A 204 -18.90 -13.35 27.03
C GLN A 204 -18.82 -12.85 25.59
N VAL A 205 -17.60 -12.65 25.06
CA VAL A 205 -17.38 -12.08 23.72
C VAL A 205 -17.82 -13.06 22.63
N LEU A 206 -17.51 -14.37 22.77
CA LEU A 206 -17.89 -15.38 21.76
C LEU A 206 -19.40 -15.58 21.70
N ASN A 207 -20.10 -15.57 22.83
CA ASN A 207 -21.57 -15.64 22.87
C ASN A 207 -22.18 -14.41 22.18
N SER A 208 -21.66 -13.22 22.48
CA SER A 208 -22.10 -11.97 21.86
C SER A 208 -21.86 -11.97 20.35
N LEU A 209 -20.67 -12.40 19.91
CA LEU A 209 -20.34 -12.50 18.51
C LEU A 209 -21.26 -13.48 17.75
N ASN A 210 -21.54 -14.64 18.37
CA ASN A 210 -22.47 -15.62 17.79
C ASN A 210 -23.89 -15.03 17.60
N GLN A 211 -24.37 -14.24 18.54
CA GLN A 211 -25.66 -13.55 18.40
C GLN A 211 -25.63 -12.53 17.25
N ILE A 212 -24.61 -11.70 17.15
CA ILE A 212 -24.43 -10.72 16.05
C ILE A 212 -24.41 -11.43 14.69
N LEU A 213 -23.63 -12.50 14.56
CA LEU A 213 -23.53 -13.27 13.32
C LEU A 213 -24.86 -13.92 12.92
N LYS A 214 -25.64 -14.43 13.88
CA LYS A 214 -26.99 -14.95 13.62
C LYS A 214 -27.93 -13.87 13.10
N LEU A 215 -27.92 -12.69 13.74
CA LEU A 215 -28.74 -11.56 13.28
C LEU A 215 -28.37 -11.10 11.87
N ARG A 216 -27.08 -10.94 11.58
CA ARG A 216 -26.62 -10.59 10.23
C ARG A 216 -26.99 -11.62 9.18
N ARG A 217 -26.97 -12.91 9.53
CA ARG A 217 -27.38 -13.97 8.63
C ARG A 217 -28.88 -13.91 8.32
N SER A 218 -29.75 -13.75 9.32
CA SER A 218 -31.20 -13.64 9.11
C SER A 218 -31.57 -12.41 8.27
N GLN A 219 -30.93 -11.26 8.52
CA GLN A 219 -31.13 -10.05 7.71
C GLN A 219 -30.73 -10.25 6.24
N LYS A 220 -29.64 -10.97 5.99
CA LYS A 220 -29.19 -11.27 4.62
C LYS A 220 -30.17 -12.23 3.91
N GLU A 221 -30.69 -13.21 4.61
CA GLU A 221 -31.70 -14.14 4.09
C GLU A 221 -33.00 -13.39 3.75
N GLU A 222 -33.47 -12.49 4.61
CA GLU A 222 -34.65 -11.64 4.35
C GLU A 222 -34.43 -10.68 3.17
N ALA A 223 -33.23 -10.11 3.01
CA ALA A 223 -32.88 -9.24 1.90
C ALA A 223 -32.80 -9.99 0.55
N SER A 224 -32.48 -11.30 0.57
CA SER A 224 -32.41 -12.12 -0.62
C SER A 224 -33.76 -12.66 -1.11
N HIS A 225 -34.82 -12.54 -0.30
CA HIS A 225 -36.20 -12.95 -0.61
C HIS A 225 -37.11 -11.78 -1.06
N LYS A 226 -36.54 -10.56 -1.13
CA LYS A 226 -37.17 -9.36 -1.70
C LYS A 226 -36.58 -9.04 -3.09
#